data_5c06dd83d197241778093abcf63afc1a
#
_entry.id   5c06dd83d197241778093abcf63afc1a
#
_cell.length_a   1.000
_cell.length_b   1.000
_cell.length_c   1.000
_cell.angle_alpha   90.00
_cell.angle_beta   90.00
_cell.angle_gamma   90.00
#
_symmetry.space_group_name_H-M   'P 1'
#
loop_
_entity.id
_entity.type
_entity.pdbx_description
1 polymer ?
#
loop_
_entity_poly.entity_id
_entity_poly.type
_entity_poly.pdbx_seq_one_letter_code
_entity_poly.pdbx_strand_id
1 'polypeptide(L)'
;STYPDINGSIGILFEQGSSRGHVQESQNGVLTFPFTIKNQLTTIFSTLKAASSIRVDLLKHMNNFYLESINESKNSKIKGIGFGNSSDKSSSYELAKILRTHRIKVNETVDGDYKYYVPLNQPKSKLIKAMFETTKKFKDSLFYDVSAWTFPLAFNLNYGFLKKDLNIIESDIKKPVGKVSSLSNYGYLIEPHDYNIPTLINKLLINNIRVKSSSKKFFINNKIYDYGSLLIPVVGQSKSSDEIHNLLIEISKETGIDINGLNSGYEDN
;
A
#
# COMPACT_ATOMS: atom_id res chain seq x y z
N SER A 1 -14.23 15.87 5.70
CA SER A 1 -14.07 14.54 5.11
C SER A 1 -13.37 14.65 3.77
N THR A 2 -12.08 14.44 3.75
CA THR A 2 -11.20 14.71 2.62
C THR A 2 -11.40 13.79 1.41
N TYR A 3 -11.77 12.51 1.62
CA TYR A 3 -11.86 11.55 0.52
C TYR A 3 -12.99 11.85 -0.49
N PRO A 4 -14.23 12.21 -0.10
CA PRO A 4 -15.22 12.69 -1.06
C PRO A 4 -14.76 13.92 -1.86
N ASP A 5 -14.16 14.91 -1.18
CA ASP A 5 -13.73 16.16 -1.78
C ASP A 5 -12.65 15.95 -2.86
N ILE A 6 -11.63 15.12 -2.57
CA ILE A 6 -10.58 14.80 -3.55
C ILE A 6 -11.08 13.93 -4.72
N ASN A 7 -12.31 13.44 -4.66
CA ASN A 7 -13.00 12.72 -5.72
C ASN A 7 -14.13 13.52 -6.39
N GLY A 8 -14.15 14.85 -6.22
CA GLY A 8 -15.12 15.74 -6.87
C GLY A 8 -16.52 15.70 -6.27
N SER A 9 -16.66 15.18 -5.08
CA SER A 9 -17.88 15.24 -4.28
C SER A 9 -17.76 16.32 -3.21
N ILE A 10 -18.74 16.47 -2.35
CA ILE A 10 -18.71 17.36 -1.19
C ILE A 10 -18.81 16.51 0.07
N GLY A 11 -17.75 16.51 0.85
CA GLY A 11 -17.70 15.85 2.13
C GLY A 11 -18.05 16.82 3.26
N ILE A 12 -19.06 16.48 4.04
CA ILE A 12 -19.47 17.29 5.20
C ILE A 12 -19.39 16.41 6.43
N LEU A 13 -18.72 16.92 7.47
CA LEU A 13 -18.65 16.29 8.77
C LEU A 13 -19.43 17.14 9.76
N PHE A 14 -20.43 16.57 10.41
CA PHE A 14 -21.19 17.21 11.47
C PHE A 14 -20.77 16.63 12.81
N GLU A 15 -20.01 17.42 13.55
CA GLU A 15 -19.57 17.10 14.90
C GLU A 15 -20.28 17.97 15.90
N GLN A 16 -20.78 17.37 16.97
CA GLN A 16 -21.36 18.08 18.10
C GLN A 16 -20.98 17.38 19.41
N GLY A 17 -21.02 18.13 20.53
CA GLY A 17 -20.84 17.53 21.84
C GLY A 17 -21.87 16.43 22.07
N SER A 18 -21.44 15.26 22.53
CA SER A 18 -22.32 14.15 22.86
C SER A 18 -22.75 14.18 24.31
N SER A 19 -23.90 13.57 24.61
CA SER A 19 -24.41 13.48 25.98
C SER A 19 -23.65 12.46 26.86
N ARG A 20 -22.71 11.71 26.34
CA ARG A 20 -22.01 10.61 27.04
C ARG A 20 -22.96 9.77 27.90
N GLY A 21 -23.90 9.09 27.25
CA GLY A 21 -25.02 8.41 27.90
C GLY A 21 -26.32 9.21 27.72
N HIS A 22 -27.23 9.19 28.69
CA HIS A 22 -28.55 9.79 28.55
C HIS A 22 -28.57 11.28 28.80
N VAL A 23 -27.74 11.77 29.71
CA VAL A 23 -27.70 13.17 30.17
C VAL A 23 -26.28 13.55 30.54
N GLN A 24 -25.84 14.72 30.12
CA GLN A 24 -24.54 15.30 30.48
C GLN A 24 -24.73 16.78 30.82
N GLU A 25 -24.20 17.22 31.95
CA GLU A 25 -24.05 18.63 32.27
C GLU A 25 -22.86 19.23 31.51
N SER A 26 -23.06 20.41 30.97
CA SER A 26 -22.02 21.17 30.28
C SER A 26 -22.05 22.65 30.71
N GLN A 27 -21.03 23.42 30.35
CA GLN A 27 -20.99 24.85 30.57
C GLN A 27 -22.15 25.62 29.92
N ASN A 28 -22.77 25.03 28.88
CA ASN A 28 -23.89 25.62 28.14
C ASN A 28 -25.24 25.01 28.52
N GLY A 29 -25.32 24.29 29.65
CA GLY A 29 -26.54 23.64 30.13
C GLY A 29 -26.54 22.13 29.97
N VAL A 30 -27.69 21.53 30.20
CA VAL A 30 -27.88 20.07 30.15
C VAL A 30 -28.04 19.59 28.72
N LEU A 31 -27.19 18.63 28.33
CA LEU A 31 -27.22 17.97 27.03
C LEU A 31 -27.82 16.57 27.18
N THR A 32 -28.95 16.32 26.52
CA THR A 32 -29.62 15.01 26.57
C THR A 32 -29.42 14.21 25.30
N PHE A 33 -29.48 12.89 25.40
CA PHE A 33 -29.39 12.00 24.23
C PHE A 33 -30.50 12.24 23.19
N PRO A 34 -31.78 12.42 23.55
CA PRO A 34 -32.83 12.80 22.60
C PRO A 34 -32.56 14.10 21.86
N PHE A 35 -31.96 15.09 22.53
CA PHE A 35 -31.59 16.36 21.91
C PHE A 35 -30.48 16.15 20.87
N THR A 36 -29.46 15.35 21.18
CA THR A 36 -28.39 14.99 20.26
C THR A 36 -28.93 14.29 19.00
N ILE A 37 -29.85 13.33 19.18
CA ILE A 37 -30.51 12.62 18.05
C ILE A 37 -31.28 13.62 17.18
N LYS A 38 -32.08 14.51 17.80
CA LYS A 38 -32.87 15.53 17.08
C LYS A 38 -31.97 16.43 16.22
N ASN A 39 -30.85 16.89 16.77
CA ASN A 39 -29.89 17.73 16.04
C ASN A 39 -29.32 17.02 14.82
N GLN A 40 -28.80 15.79 15.00
CA GLN A 40 -28.25 15.01 13.89
C GLN A 40 -29.31 14.73 12.83
N LEU A 41 -30.52 14.37 13.24
CA LEU A 41 -31.62 14.11 12.30
C LEU A 41 -31.99 15.36 11.49
N THR A 42 -32.08 16.54 12.18
CA THR A 42 -32.35 17.83 11.52
C THR A 42 -31.28 18.15 10.48
N THR A 43 -30.00 17.90 10.80
CA THR A 43 -28.87 18.13 9.91
C THR A 43 -28.93 17.20 8.70
N ILE A 44 -29.26 15.92 8.90
CA ILE A 44 -29.43 14.93 7.82
C ILE A 44 -30.52 15.38 6.84
N PHE A 45 -31.72 15.74 7.33
CA PHE A 45 -32.81 16.19 6.47
C PHE A 45 -32.49 17.49 5.74
N SER A 46 -31.83 18.44 6.40
CA SER A 46 -31.39 19.71 5.78
C SER A 46 -30.41 19.43 4.64
N THR A 47 -29.45 18.51 4.85
CA THR A 47 -28.47 18.10 3.83
C THR A 47 -29.15 17.45 2.64
N LEU A 48 -30.07 16.50 2.87
CA LEU A 48 -30.82 15.83 1.80
C LEU A 48 -31.68 16.83 0.99
N LYS A 49 -32.36 17.77 1.67
CA LYS A 49 -33.14 18.82 1.02
C LYS A 49 -32.26 19.73 0.17
N ALA A 50 -31.12 20.17 0.70
CA ALA A 50 -30.14 20.98 -0.04
C ALA A 50 -29.61 20.22 -1.25
N ALA A 51 -29.16 18.98 -1.09
CA ALA A 51 -28.66 18.15 -2.19
C ALA A 51 -29.70 17.95 -3.31
N SER A 52 -30.97 17.77 -2.95
CA SER A 52 -32.07 17.66 -3.92
C SER A 52 -32.27 18.98 -4.68
N SER A 53 -32.27 20.13 -3.99
CA SER A 53 -32.51 21.45 -4.61
C SER A 53 -31.38 21.91 -5.53
N ILE A 54 -30.12 21.61 -5.20
CA ILE A 54 -28.94 21.98 -6.01
C ILE A 54 -28.35 20.81 -6.80
N ARG A 55 -29.13 19.76 -7.06
CA ARG A 55 -28.66 18.54 -7.72
C ARG A 55 -27.87 18.79 -9.01
N VAL A 56 -28.38 19.69 -9.87
CA VAL A 56 -27.74 20.00 -11.15
C VAL A 56 -26.36 20.63 -10.94
N ASP A 57 -26.24 21.52 -9.97
CA ASP A 57 -24.97 22.19 -9.66
C ASP A 57 -23.94 21.22 -9.06
N LEU A 58 -24.39 20.27 -8.22
CA LEU A 58 -23.52 19.21 -7.72
C LEU A 58 -22.97 18.32 -8.84
N LEU A 59 -23.81 17.95 -9.82
CA LEU A 59 -23.39 17.16 -10.97
C LEU A 59 -22.43 17.94 -11.88
N LYS A 60 -22.68 19.22 -12.11
CA LYS A 60 -21.75 20.11 -12.84
C LYS A 60 -20.43 20.25 -12.10
N HIS A 61 -20.46 20.45 -10.78
CA HIS A 61 -19.24 20.52 -9.97
C HIS A 61 -18.38 19.28 -10.13
N MET A 62 -18.97 18.09 -9.99
CA MET A 62 -18.24 16.83 -10.15
C MET A 62 -17.67 16.66 -11.57
N ASN A 63 -18.44 17.00 -12.61
CA ASN A 63 -17.96 16.94 -13.99
C ASN A 63 -16.77 17.91 -14.21
N ASN A 64 -16.90 19.15 -13.76
CA ASN A 64 -15.85 20.16 -13.89
C ASN A 64 -14.59 19.77 -13.13
N PHE A 65 -14.73 19.20 -11.94
CA PHE A 65 -13.60 18.69 -11.14
C PHE A 65 -12.72 17.71 -11.96
N TYR A 66 -13.34 16.76 -12.67
CA TYR A 66 -12.59 15.80 -13.48
C TYR A 66 -12.02 16.41 -14.77
N LEU A 67 -12.74 17.32 -15.42
CA LEU A 67 -12.22 18.05 -16.58
C LEU A 67 -11.00 18.90 -16.21
N GLU A 68 -11.06 19.62 -15.12
CA GLU A 68 -9.93 20.39 -14.58
C GLU A 68 -8.76 19.49 -14.20
N SER A 69 -9.03 18.36 -13.52
CA SER A 69 -8.01 17.37 -13.15
C SER A 69 -7.21 16.89 -14.38
N ILE A 70 -7.91 16.58 -15.47
CA ILE A 70 -7.28 16.17 -16.74
C ILE A 70 -6.49 17.33 -17.36
N ASN A 71 -7.06 18.54 -17.43
CA ASN A 71 -6.40 19.71 -18.00
C ASN A 71 -5.13 20.10 -17.23
N GLU A 72 -5.19 20.11 -15.90
CA GLU A 72 -4.03 20.36 -15.05
C GLU A 72 -2.93 19.32 -15.28
N SER A 73 -3.30 18.04 -15.42
CA SER A 73 -2.32 16.97 -15.62
C SER A 73 -1.64 17.04 -16.99
N LYS A 74 -2.38 17.39 -18.05
CA LYS A 74 -1.82 17.60 -19.40
C LYS A 74 -0.76 18.71 -19.42
N ASN A 75 -1.01 19.80 -18.69
CA ASN A 75 -0.13 20.97 -18.61
C ASN A 75 0.98 20.80 -17.55
N SER A 76 0.96 19.73 -16.78
CA SER A 76 1.97 19.46 -15.76
C SER A 76 3.33 19.12 -16.37
N LYS A 77 4.41 19.61 -15.74
CA LYS A 77 5.78 19.16 -16.03
C LYS A 77 6.02 17.72 -15.61
N ILE A 78 5.28 17.24 -14.63
CA ILE A 78 5.32 15.84 -14.17
C ILE A 78 4.31 15.04 -14.99
N LYS A 79 4.79 14.00 -15.65
CA LYS A 79 3.97 13.12 -16.51
C LYS A 79 3.42 11.93 -15.76
N GLY A 80 4.15 11.45 -14.75
CA GLY A 80 3.72 10.32 -13.95
C GLY A 80 4.57 10.11 -12.71
N ILE A 81 4.26 9.08 -11.98
CA ILE A 81 4.96 8.67 -10.77
C ILE A 81 5.39 7.22 -10.93
N GLY A 82 6.70 6.99 -10.77
CA GLY A 82 7.26 5.64 -10.64
C GLY A 82 7.31 5.24 -9.18
N PHE A 83 7.05 3.97 -8.87
CA PHE A 83 7.19 3.46 -7.51
C PHE A 83 7.44 1.94 -7.48
N GLY A 84 7.90 1.47 -6.31
CA GLY A 84 8.10 0.06 -6.01
C GLY A 84 9.56 -0.34 -5.89
N ASN A 85 9.79 -1.46 -5.19
CA ASN A 85 11.11 -2.04 -4.94
C ASN A 85 11.19 -3.46 -5.50
N SER A 86 12.36 -3.86 -5.98
CA SER A 86 12.62 -5.24 -6.39
C SER A 86 12.77 -6.19 -5.20
N SER A 87 13.21 -5.69 -4.05
CA SER A 87 13.41 -6.44 -2.80
C SER A 87 12.11 -6.69 -2.02
N ASP A 88 11.08 -5.86 -2.22
CA ASP A 88 9.74 -6.03 -1.64
C ASP A 88 8.68 -5.93 -2.75
N LYS A 89 8.52 -7.04 -3.45
CA LYS A 89 7.54 -7.16 -4.53
C LYS A 89 6.11 -7.10 -4.01
N SER A 90 5.90 -7.60 -2.81
CA SER A 90 4.57 -7.72 -2.20
C SER A 90 4.01 -6.36 -1.78
N SER A 91 4.77 -5.51 -1.05
CA SER A 91 4.35 -4.15 -0.75
C SER A 91 4.12 -3.32 -2.01
N SER A 92 5.01 -3.47 -3.01
CA SER A 92 4.86 -2.78 -4.30
C SER A 92 3.54 -3.15 -4.98
N TYR A 93 3.19 -4.44 -5.00
CA TYR A 93 1.93 -4.93 -5.56
C TYR A 93 0.70 -4.47 -4.76
N GLU A 94 0.75 -4.53 -3.43
CA GLU A 94 -0.39 -4.12 -2.59
C GLU A 94 -0.69 -2.62 -2.77
N LEU A 95 0.32 -1.75 -2.87
CA LEU A 95 0.08 -0.35 -3.20
C LEU A 95 -0.52 -0.19 -4.59
N ALA A 96 0.00 -0.90 -5.60
CA ALA A 96 -0.56 -0.88 -6.96
C ALA A 96 -2.02 -1.34 -6.99
N LYS A 97 -2.36 -2.37 -6.23
CA LYS A 97 -3.73 -2.89 -6.06
C LYS A 97 -4.66 -1.87 -5.39
N ILE A 98 -4.20 -1.18 -4.33
CA ILE A 98 -4.96 -0.09 -3.70
C ILE A 98 -5.28 1.00 -4.73
N LEU A 99 -4.28 1.47 -5.47
CA LEU A 99 -4.49 2.48 -6.52
C LEU A 99 -5.54 2.02 -7.55
N ARG A 100 -5.48 0.78 -8.00
CA ARG A 100 -6.47 0.21 -8.94
C ARG A 100 -7.86 0.10 -8.32
N THR A 101 -8.00 -0.21 -7.05
CA THR A 101 -9.28 -0.20 -6.34
C THR A 101 -9.94 1.18 -6.40
N HIS A 102 -9.13 2.25 -6.42
CA HIS A 102 -9.59 3.62 -6.64
C HIS A 102 -9.78 3.99 -8.13
N ARG A 103 -9.73 3.03 -9.05
CA ARG A 103 -9.85 3.22 -10.50
C ARG A 103 -8.73 4.10 -11.07
N ILE A 104 -7.56 4.05 -10.46
CA ILE A 104 -6.34 4.69 -10.97
C ILE A 104 -5.66 3.71 -11.91
N LYS A 105 -5.28 4.19 -13.11
CA LYS A 105 -4.49 3.41 -14.05
C LYS A 105 -3.08 3.26 -13.52
N VAL A 106 -2.63 2.02 -13.36
CA VAL A 106 -1.28 1.63 -12.94
C VAL A 106 -0.77 0.61 -13.94
N ASN A 107 0.46 0.76 -14.38
CA ASN A 107 1.11 -0.16 -15.32
C ASN A 107 2.38 -0.72 -14.70
N GLU A 108 2.77 -1.93 -15.08
CA GLU A 108 4.13 -2.42 -14.83
C GLU A 108 5.11 -1.76 -15.80
N THR A 109 6.34 -1.51 -15.34
CA THR A 109 7.41 -0.98 -16.19
C THR A 109 8.20 -2.13 -16.84
N VAL A 110 8.71 -1.89 -18.04
CA VAL A 110 9.58 -2.86 -18.73
C VAL A 110 10.95 -2.90 -18.07
N ASP A 111 11.52 -1.70 -17.86
CA ASP A 111 12.85 -1.51 -17.30
C ASP A 111 12.85 -0.28 -16.39
N GLY A 112 13.81 -0.23 -15.45
CA GLY A 112 14.08 0.98 -14.68
C GLY A 112 14.05 0.78 -13.17
N ASP A 113 14.19 1.92 -12.47
CA ASP A 113 14.31 1.98 -11.02
C ASP A 113 12.99 1.69 -10.27
N TYR A 114 11.87 1.59 -11.00
CA TYR A 114 10.54 1.43 -10.44
C TYR A 114 9.80 0.24 -11.05
N LYS A 115 9.13 -0.55 -10.22
CA LYS A 115 8.33 -1.68 -10.68
C LYS A 115 7.02 -1.24 -11.34
N TYR A 116 6.42 -0.15 -10.87
CA TYR A 116 5.13 0.36 -11.34
C TYR A 116 5.22 1.82 -11.75
N TYR A 117 4.36 2.20 -12.71
CA TYR A 117 4.20 3.55 -13.21
C TYR A 117 2.73 3.97 -13.19
N VAL A 118 2.46 5.16 -12.66
CA VAL A 118 1.15 5.80 -12.63
C VAL A 118 1.18 7.05 -13.50
N PRO A 119 0.59 7.04 -14.69
CA PRO A 119 0.49 8.25 -15.51
C PRO A 119 -0.43 9.28 -14.84
N LEU A 120 -0.04 10.55 -14.81
CA LEU A 120 -0.89 11.61 -14.25
C LEU A 120 -2.01 12.06 -15.20
N ASN A 121 -1.89 11.83 -16.50
CA ASN A 121 -2.93 12.19 -17.47
C ASN A 121 -4.11 11.20 -17.38
N GLN A 122 -4.86 11.30 -16.29
CA GLN A 122 -6.07 10.53 -16.03
C GLN A 122 -7.01 11.28 -15.07
N PRO A 123 -8.32 10.93 -15.03
CA PRO A 123 -9.31 11.68 -14.25
C PRO A 123 -8.99 11.79 -12.75
N LYS A 124 -8.33 10.79 -12.18
CA LYS A 124 -7.97 10.72 -10.76
C LYS A 124 -6.65 11.43 -10.41
N SER A 125 -6.11 12.33 -11.26
CA SER A 125 -4.79 12.90 -11.02
C SER A 125 -4.68 13.69 -9.72
N LYS A 126 -5.75 14.35 -9.27
CA LYS A 126 -5.77 15.04 -7.97
C LYS A 126 -5.64 14.06 -6.80
N LEU A 127 -6.35 12.92 -6.85
CA LEU A 127 -6.23 11.85 -5.85
C LEU A 127 -4.83 11.23 -5.86
N ILE A 128 -4.26 10.96 -7.04
CA ILE A 128 -2.89 10.43 -7.17
C ILE A 128 -1.89 11.39 -6.51
N LYS A 129 -1.97 12.68 -6.81
CA LYS A 129 -1.10 13.68 -6.19
C LYS A 129 -1.21 13.66 -4.67
N ALA A 130 -2.42 13.59 -4.11
CA ALA A 130 -2.64 13.52 -2.66
C ALA A 130 -2.06 12.24 -2.04
N MET A 131 -2.18 11.08 -2.70
CA MET A 131 -1.62 9.81 -2.22
C MET A 131 -0.08 9.76 -2.20
N PHE A 132 0.57 10.56 -3.06
CA PHE A 132 2.03 10.60 -3.21
C PHE A 132 2.64 11.89 -2.68
N GLU A 133 1.84 12.80 -2.13
CA GLU A 133 2.30 14.08 -1.63
C GLU A 133 3.25 13.91 -0.44
N THR A 134 4.32 14.72 -0.44
CA THR A 134 5.26 14.80 0.69
C THR A 134 5.32 16.25 1.17
N THR A 135 4.40 16.64 2.02
CA THR A 135 4.35 17.98 2.60
C THR A 135 5.15 18.00 3.90
N LYS A 136 6.23 18.79 3.93
CA LYS A 136 7.11 18.96 5.10
C LYS A 136 6.90 20.29 5.85
N LYS A 137 6.17 21.23 5.25
CA LYS A 137 5.91 22.55 5.83
C LYS A 137 4.46 22.94 5.56
N PHE A 138 3.80 23.44 6.57
CA PHE A 138 2.43 23.94 6.49
C PHE A 138 2.42 25.47 6.59
N LYS A 139 1.45 26.12 5.95
CA LYS A 139 1.31 27.58 5.98
C LYS A 139 0.82 28.07 7.34
N ASP A 140 0.03 27.25 8.01
CA ASP A 140 -0.53 27.53 9.33
C ASP A 140 0.27 26.81 10.40
N SER A 141 0.64 27.55 11.46
CA SER A 141 1.31 27.01 12.64
C SER A 141 0.37 26.22 13.55
N LEU A 142 -0.93 26.44 13.44
CA LEU A 142 -1.98 25.70 14.16
C LEU A 142 -2.46 24.50 13.30
N PHE A 143 -1.53 23.75 12.81
CA PHE A 143 -1.81 22.58 12.02
C PHE A 143 -2.20 21.39 12.89
N TYR A 144 -3.29 20.74 12.52
CA TYR A 144 -3.75 19.50 13.12
C TYR A 144 -3.93 18.45 12.03
N ASP A 145 -3.18 17.38 12.12
CA ASP A 145 -3.28 16.26 11.20
C ASP A 145 -3.43 14.94 11.96
N VAL A 146 -4.41 14.17 11.56
CA VAL A 146 -4.73 12.85 12.14
C VAL A 146 -4.46 11.71 11.19
N SER A 147 -3.94 12.00 9.99
CA SER A 147 -3.81 11.02 8.92
C SER A 147 -2.42 11.04 8.31
N ALA A 148 -1.89 9.86 8.02
CA ALA A 148 -0.72 9.69 7.18
C ALA A 148 -1.16 9.50 5.71
N TRP A 149 -0.64 10.31 4.79
CA TRP A 149 -1.05 10.25 3.40
C TRP A 149 -0.03 9.67 2.48
N THR A 150 1.25 9.93 2.66
CA THR A 150 2.27 9.51 1.70
C THR A 150 2.40 8.00 1.66
N PHE A 151 1.54 7.36 0.88
CA PHE A 151 1.48 5.91 0.79
C PHE A 151 2.82 5.23 0.49
N PRO A 152 3.65 5.70 -0.47
CA PRO A 152 4.94 5.07 -0.70
C PRO A 152 5.82 4.99 0.54
N LEU A 153 5.81 6.03 1.40
CA LEU A 153 6.55 6.01 2.66
C LEU A 153 5.95 5.02 3.67
N ALA A 154 4.61 4.96 3.76
CA ALA A 154 3.92 4.00 4.63
C ALA A 154 4.18 2.54 4.20
N PHE A 155 4.37 2.29 2.90
CA PHE A 155 4.71 0.98 2.34
C PHE A 155 6.23 0.75 2.24
N ASN A 156 7.06 1.68 2.71
CA ASN A 156 8.52 1.64 2.60
C ASN A 156 9.02 1.42 1.17
N LEU A 157 8.44 2.12 0.20
CA LEU A 157 8.72 1.99 -1.22
C LEU A 157 9.50 3.17 -1.76
N ASN A 158 10.42 2.90 -2.68
CA ASN A 158 11.01 3.93 -3.54
C ASN A 158 9.95 4.52 -4.45
N TYR A 159 9.97 5.83 -4.65
CA TYR A 159 9.08 6.52 -5.59
C TYR A 159 9.73 7.80 -6.12
N GLY A 160 9.22 8.26 -7.26
CA GLY A 160 9.71 9.50 -7.87
C GLY A 160 8.72 10.11 -8.85
N PHE A 161 8.76 11.45 -8.94
CA PHE A 161 7.97 12.23 -9.89
C PHE A 161 8.73 12.36 -11.19
N LEU A 162 8.16 11.89 -12.29
CA LEU A 162 8.82 11.73 -13.56
C LEU A 162 8.36 12.80 -14.57
N LYS A 163 9.31 13.40 -15.28
CA LYS A 163 9.04 14.40 -16.33
C LYS A 163 8.79 13.78 -17.70
N LYS A 164 9.01 12.47 -17.83
CA LYS A 164 8.76 11.68 -19.04
C LYS A 164 7.98 10.43 -18.66
N ASP A 165 7.19 9.93 -19.61
CA ASP A 165 6.56 8.63 -19.45
C ASP A 165 7.62 7.50 -19.47
N LEU A 166 7.34 6.41 -18.77
CA LEU A 166 8.15 5.21 -18.80
C LEU A 166 7.63 4.22 -19.84
N ASN A 167 8.50 3.32 -20.30
CA ASN A 167 8.09 2.16 -21.07
C ASN A 167 7.29 1.23 -20.17
N ILE A 168 6.08 0.91 -20.59
CA ILE A 168 5.11 0.15 -19.80
C ILE A 168 4.74 -1.16 -20.48
N ILE A 169 4.34 -2.12 -19.66
CA ILE A 169 3.69 -3.35 -20.11
C ILE A 169 2.18 -3.09 -20.09
N GLU A 170 1.54 -3.17 -21.27
CA GLU A 170 0.08 -3.03 -21.41
C GLU A 170 -0.63 -4.32 -20.99
N SER A 171 -0.58 -4.64 -19.72
CA SER A 171 -1.30 -5.78 -19.14
C SER A 171 -1.82 -5.42 -17.75
N ASP A 172 -2.74 -6.24 -17.25
CA ASP A 172 -3.13 -6.13 -15.85
C ASP A 172 -1.96 -6.45 -14.93
N ILE A 173 -1.84 -5.68 -13.84
CA ILE A 173 -0.86 -5.97 -12.79
C ILE A 173 -1.14 -7.37 -12.21
N LYS A 174 -0.09 -8.17 -12.08
CA LYS A 174 -0.21 -9.53 -11.56
C LYS A 174 0.37 -9.61 -10.15
N LYS A 175 -0.30 -10.43 -9.31
CA LYS A 175 0.27 -10.77 -8.01
C LYS A 175 1.66 -11.39 -8.21
N PRO A 176 2.69 -10.96 -7.47
CA PRO A 176 4.00 -11.57 -7.54
C PRO A 176 3.94 -13.07 -7.27
N VAL A 177 4.69 -13.83 -8.05
CA VAL A 177 4.88 -15.26 -7.87
C VAL A 177 6.35 -15.47 -7.56
N GLY A 178 6.65 -16.07 -6.42
CA GLY A 178 8.00 -16.40 -6.02
C GLY A 178 8.52 -17.65 -6.73
N LYS A 179 9.83 -17.86 -6.66
CA LYS A 179 10.52 -18.99 -7.26
C LYS A 179 11.49 -19.61 -6.25
N VAL A 180 11.66 -20.92 -6.30
CA VAL A 180 12.75 -21.63 -5.63
C VAL A 180 13.83 -21.86 -6.67
N SER A 181 15.08 -21.41 -6.42
CA SER A 181 16.14 -21.39 -7.44
C SER A 181 16.61 -22.79 -7.84
N SER A 182 16.77 -23.68 -6.85
CA SER A 182 17.25 -25.05 -7.07
C SER A 182 16.94 -25.96 -5.90
N LEU A 183 16.88 -27.25 -6.14
CA LEU A 183 16.87 -28.27 -5.07
C LEU A 183 18.17 -28.17 -4.28
N SER A 184 18.07 -28.22 -2.96
CA SER A 184 19.22 -28.20 -2.05
C SER A 184 19.12 -29.35 -1.05
N ASN A 185 20.24 -30.04 -0.85
CA ASN A 185 20.41 -31.02 0.25
C ASN A 185 21.00 -30.37 1.52
N TYR A 186 21.37 -29.09 1.45
CA TYR A 186 21.99 -28.35 2.53
C TYR A 186 20.99 -27.40 3.25
N GLY A 187 20.39 -26.49 2.49
CA GLY A 187 19.47 -25.50 3.04
C GLY A 187 18.98 -24.47 2.04
N TYR A 188 18.10 -23.60 2.47
CA TYR A 188 17.52 -22.55 1.66
C TYR A 188 17.62 -21.21 2.39
N LEU A 189 17.95 -20.14 1.66
CA LEU A 189 18.02 -18.77 2.15
C LEU A 189 16.90 -17.91 1.59
N ILE A 190 16.40 -17.02 2.44
CA ILE A 190 15.35 -16.06 2.12
C ILE A 190 15.76 -14.71 2.66
N GLU A 191 15.64 -13.65 1.84
CA GLU A 191 15.85 -12.26 2.28
C GLU A 191 14.69 -11.77 3.14
N PRO A 192 14.95 -10.91 4.15
CA PRO A 192 13.96 -10.55 5.17
C PRO A 192 13.04 -9.39 4.78
N HIS A 193 13.20 -8.81 3.58
CA HIS A 193 12.65 -7.49 3.25
C HIS A 193 11.22 -7.49 2.71
N ASP A 194 10.70 -8.65 2.28
CA ASP A 194 9.37 -8.73 1.69
C ASP A 194 8.25 -8.69 2.75
N TYR A 195 7.19 -7.96 2.44
CA TYR A 195 6.01 -7.81 3.29
C TYR A 195 5.39 -9.15 3.73
N ASN A 196 5.48 -10.18 2.90
CA ASN A 196 4.91 -11.50 3.17
C ASN A 196 5.82 -12.43 3.98
N ILE A 197 6.96 -11.96 4.49
CA ILE A 197 7.84 -12.78 5.35
C ILE A 197 7.11 -13.38 6.56
N PRO A 198 6.28 -12.64 7.32
CA PRO A 198 5.54 -13.24 8.43
C PRO A 198 4.59 -14.36 7.97
N THR A 199 3.95 -14.19 6.83
CA THR A 199 3.07 -15.23 6.24
C THR A 199 3.86 -16.47 5.85
N LEU A 200 5.03 -16.29 5.24
CA LEU A 200 5.93 -17.39 4.88
C LEU A 200 6.40 -18.14 6.14
N ILE A 201 6.87 -17.43 7.18
CA ILE A 201 7.29 -18.04 8.44
C ILE A 201 6.15 -18.85 9.06
N ASN A 202 4.95 -18.28 9.14
CA ASN A 202 3.78 -18.97 9.67
C ASN A 202 3.49 -20.29 8.93
N LYS A 203 3.54 -20.27 7.59
CA LYS A 203 3.35 -21.47 6.76
C LYS A 203 4.43 -22.51 7.00
N LEU A 204 5.68 -22.11 7.18
CA LEU A 204 6.78 -23.03 7.52
C LEU A 204 6.57 -23.69 8.88
N LEU A 205 6.21 -22.89 9.89
CA LEU A 205 5.99 -23.39 11.26
C LEU A 205 4.80 -24.35 11.36
N ILE A 206 3.68 -24.06 10.71
CA ILE A 206 2.50 -24.95 10.66
C ILE A 206 2.86 -26.30 10.01
N ASN A 207 3.80 -26.30 9.06
CA ASN A 207 4.28 -27.52 8.41
C ASN A 207 5.45 -28.18 9.16
N ASN A 208 5.73 -27.77 10.41
CA ASN A 208 6.82 -28.27 11.26
C ASN A 208 8.21 -28.11 10.61
N ILE A 209 8.42 -27.06 9.83
CA ILE A 209 9.72 -26.71 9.26
C ILE A 209 10.46 -25.78 10.22
N ARG A 210 11.64 -26.22 10.66
CA ARG A 210 12.54 -25.41 11.48
C ARG A 210 13.20 -24.34 10.63
N VAL A 211 13.11 -23.09 11.11
CA VAL A 211 13.69 -21.89 10.48
C VAL A 211 14.66 -21.25 11.46
N LYS A 212 15.76 -20.72 10.96
CA LYS A 212 16.72 -19.90 11.69
C LYS A 212 16.76 -18.52 11.10
N SER A 213 17.06 -17.50 11.91
CA SER A 213 17.25 -16.11 11.44
C SER A 213 18.68 -15.68 11.70
N SER A 214 19.28 -14.95 10.76
CA SER A 214 20.62 -14.40 10.90
C SER A 214 20.61 -13.16 11.79
N SER A 215 21.55 -13.12 12.75
CA SER A 215 21.81 -11.95 13.61
C SER A 215 22.89 -11.01 13.06
N LYS A 216 23.45 -11.31 11.89
CA LYS A 216 24.48 -10.51 11.23
C LYS A 216 24.33 -10.57 9.71
N LYS A 217 24.93 -9.60 9.00
CA LYS A 217 25.11 -9.70 7.55
C LYS A 217 26.14 -10.77 7.23
N PHE A 218 25.95 -11.44 6.10
CA PHE A 218 26.89 -12.42 5.60
C PHE A 218 26.87 -12.45 4.06
N PHE A 219 27.93 -13.00 3.46
CA PHE A 219 28.11 -13.08 2.01
C PHE A 219 28.18 -14.54 1.60
N ILE A 220 27.36 -14.94 0.64
CA ILE A 220 27.35 -16.29 0.09
C ILE A 220 26.81 -16.27 -1.34
N ASN A 221 27.41 -17.07 -2.23
CA ASN A 221 27.04 -17.16 -3.66
C ASN A 221 27.01 -15.78 -4.36
N ASN A 222 28.02 -14.96 -4.13
CA ASN A 222 28.14 -13.59 -4.67
C ASN A 222 26.99 -12.65 -4.28
N LYS A 223 26.31 -12.90 -3.15
CA LYS A 223 25.20 -12.10 -2.67
C LYS A 223 25.36 -11.80 -1.17
N ILE A 224 25.09 -10.53 -0.81
CA ILE A 224 25.00 -10.11 0.60
C ILE A 224 23.58 -10.39 1.08
N TYR A 225 23.49 -11.09 2.22
CA TYR A 225 22.25 -11.29 2.96
C TYR A 225 22.29 -10.42 4.22
N ASP A 226 21.17 -9.73 4.47
CA ASP A 226 21.07 -8.77 5.57
C ASP A 226 20.62 -9.44 6.88
N TYR A 227 20.65 -8.67 7.97
CA TYR A 227 20.06 -9.06 9.25
C TYR A 227 18.63 -9.58 9.06
N GLY A 228 18.27 -10.61 9.82
CA GLY A 228 16.95 -11.20 9.73
C GLY A 228 16.75 -12.17 8.56
N SER A 229 17.74 -12.33 7.66
CA SER A 229 17.67 -13.37 6.62
C SER A 229 17.38 -14.74 7.22
N LEU A 230 16.49 -15.49 6.57
CA LEU A 230 16.04 -16.79 7.06
C LEU A 230 16.82 -17.91 6.41
N LEU A 231 17.25 -18.87 7.23
CA LEU A 231 17.83 -20.14 6.80
C LEU A 231 16.88 -21.29 7.15
N ILE A 232 16.51 -22.07 6.16
CA ILE A 232 15.79 -23.31 6.32
C ILE A 232 16.81 -24.46 6.11
N PRO A 233 17.36 -25.06 7.17
CA PRO A 233 18.28 -26.20 7.02
C PRO A 233 17.49 -27.41 6.53
N VAL A 234 18.07 -28.22 5.64
CA VAL A 234 17.47 -29.50 5.23
C VAL A 234 17.80 -30.59 6.24
N VAL A 235 19.03 -30.61 6.74
CA VAL A 235 19.47 -31.58 7.73
C VAL A 235 18.81 -31.35 9.08
N GLY A 236 18.32 -32.42 9.71
CA GLY A 236 17.67 -32.38 11.02
C GLY A 236 16.22 -31.88 10.98
N GLN A 237 15.57 -31.91 9.83
CA GLN A 237 14.12 -31.75 9.68
C GLN A 237 13.43 -33.14 9.75
N SER A 238 12.13 -33.16 9.97
CA SER A 238 11.32 -34.38 9.92
C SER A 238 10.94 -34.81 8.51
N LYS A 239 11.12 -33.94 7.52
CA LYS A 239 10.79 -34.15 6.11
C LYS A 239 12.07 -34.39 5.30
N SER A 240 11.96 -35.13 4.21
CA SER A 240 13.04 -35.32 3.23
C SER A 240 13.34 -34.04 2.47
N SER A 241 14.50 -34.00 1.79
CA SER A 241 14.88 -32.84 0.96
C SER A 241 13.86 -32.54 -0.14
N ASP A 242 13.30 -33.58 -0.78
CA ASP A 242 12.30 -33.42 -1.83
C ASP A 242 10.96 -32.90 -1.28
N GLU A 243 10.50 -33.38 -0.12
CA GLU A 243 9.29 -32.89 0.54
C GLU A 243 9.45 -31.42 0.95
N ILE A 244 10.61 -31.04 1.48
CA ILE A 244 10.90 -29.64 1.84
C ILE A 244 10.90 -28.79 0.58
N HIS A 245 11.57 -29.20 -0.48
CA HIS A 245 11.66 -28.47 -1.73
C HIS A 245 10.28 -28.21 -2.35
N ASN A 246 9.45 -29.26 -2.45
CA ASN A 246 8.09 -29.14 -2.99
C ASN A 246 7.21 -28.22 -2.16
N LEU A 247 7.28 -28.33 -0.84
CA LEU A 247 6.59 -27.41 0.08
C LEU A 247 7.04 -25.96 -0.09
N LEU A 248 8.35 -25.72 -0.26
CA LEU A 248 8.89 -24.39 -0.49
C LEU A 248 8.45 -23.81 -1.83
N ILE A 249 8.30 -24.62 -2.88
CA ILE A 249 7.74 -24.19 -4.17
C ILE A 249 6.30 -23.68 -3.99
N GLU A 250 5.46 -24.41 -3.25
CA GLU A 250 4.08 -24.00 -2.97
C GLU A 250 4.03 -22.70 -2.17
N ILE A 251 4.77 -22.62 -1.06
CA ILE A 251 4.83 -21.44 -0.21
C ILE A 251 5.37 -20.22 -0.97
N SER A 252 6.42 -20.41 -1.77
CA SER A 252 7.01 -19.35 -2.61
C SER A 252 5.99 -18.79 -3.61
N LYS A 253 5.25 -19.66 -4.32
CA LYS A 253 4.19 -19.25 -5.25
C LYS A 253 3.09 -18.45 -4.56
N GLU A 254 2.64 -18.88 -3.39
CA GLU A 254 1.56 -18.22 -2.68
C GLU A 254 1.97 -16.86 -2.09
N THR A 255 3.19 -16.77 -1.54
CA THR A 255 3.71 -15.58 -0.87
C THR A 255 4.34 -14.56 -1.80
N GLY A 256 4.77 -14.98 -2.99
CA GLY A 256 5.52 -14.13 -3.93
C GLY A 256 7.00 -14.01 -3.61
N ILE A 257 7.51 -14.73 -2.61
CA ILE A 257 8.88 -14.61 -2.10
C ILE A 257 9.81 -15.59 -2.82
N ASP A 258 10.95 -15.08 -3.30
CA ASP A 258 11.99 -15.91 -3.90
C ASP A 258 12.80 -16.62 -2.80
N ILE A 259 13.10 -17.90 -3.03
CA ILE A 259 13.83 -18.77 -2.10
C ILE A 259 15.05 -19.33 -2.82
N ASN A 260 16.23 -19.19 -2.23
CA ASN A 260 17.49 -19.59 -2.84
C ASN A 260 18.03 -20.87 -2.20
N GLY A 261 18.18 -21.93 -3.00
CA GLY A 261 18.85 -23.17 -2.57
C GLY A 261 20.35 -22.96 -2.41
N LEU A 262 20.92 -23.57 -1.37
CA LEU A 262 22.36 -23.52 -1.07
C LEU A 262 23.05 -24.82 -1.43
N ASN A 263 24.25 -24.73 -2.00
CA ASN A 263 25.10 -25.89 -2.27
C ASN A 263 26.09 -26.18 -1.13
N SER A 264 26.38 -25.19 -0.29
CA SER A 264 27.26 -25.32 0.87
C SER A 264 26.85 -24.33 1.97
N GLY A 265 27.45 -24.44 3.14
CA GLY A 265 27.25 -23.53 4.25
C GLY A 265 28.44 -22.65 4.53
N TYR A 266 29.41 -22.63 3.64
CA TYR A 266 30.57 -21.76 3.79
C TYR A 266 30.24 -20.36 3.27
N GLU A 267 30.56 -19.36 4.09
CA GLU A 267 30.52 -17.95 3.74
C GLU A 267 31.67 -17.67 2.75
N ASP A 268 31.38 -16.95 1.67
CA ASP A 268 32.41 -16.50 0.74
C ASP A 268 33.25 -15.40 1.44
N ASN A 269 34.59 -15.53 1.44
CA ASN A 269 35.50 -14.55 2.03
C ASN A 269 35.68 -13.32 1.15
#